data_6b72b9b1188d9f59dfc31305d36d5746
#
_entry.id   6b72b9b1188d9f59dfc31305d36d5746
#
_cell.length_a   1.000
_cell.length_b   1.000
_cell.length_c   1.000
_cell.angle_alpha   90.00
_cell.angle_beta   90.00
_cell.angle_gamma   90.00
#
_symmetry.space_group_name_H-M   'P 1'
#
loop_
_entity.id
_entity.type
_entity.pdbx_description
1 polymer ?
#
loop_
_entity_poly.entity_id
_entity_poly.type
_entity_poly.pdbx_seq_one_letter_code
_entity_poly.pdbx_strand_id
1 'polypeptide(L)'
;MTIDPGAKQDVEAWTTFTASADIPDWISKAYIDSYRGPRDDSSEATKAAEASWLPASLLTPAMLGAHYRLGRHRAAGESCVAVYRADDPAGFGPALQVVAEHGGMLMDSVTVLLHRLGIAYAAILTPVFDVHRSPTGELLRIEPKAEGTSPHLGEAWMHVALSPAVDHKGLAEVERLLPKVLADVQRVATDATALIATLSELAGEVESNAGGRFSAPDRQDVGELLRWLGDGNFLLLGYQRCRVADGMVYGEGSSGMGVLRGRTGSRPRLTDDDKLLVLAQARVGSYLRYGAYPYAIAVREYVDGSVVEHRFVGLFSVAAMNADVLEIPTISRRVREALAMAESDPSHPGQLLLDVIQTVPRPELFTLSAQRLLTMARAVVDLGSQRQALLFLRADRLQYFVSCLVYMPRDRYTTAVRMQFEDILVREFGGTRLEFTARVSESPWALMHFMVRLPEVGVAGEGAAAPPVDVSEANRIRIQGLLTEAARTWADRLIGSSWLSEAVRPPRNQVNWATPCSSRSENTSLTESSVSSVMTAMSPMASA
;
A
#
# COMPACT_ATOMS: atom_id res chain seq x y z
N MET A 1 19.90 20.92 -33.36
CA MET A 1 18.66 20.61 -32.66
C MET A 1 17.91 21.92 -32.53
N THR A 2 16.92 22.13 -33.37
CA THR A 2 16.18 23.41 -33.50
C THR A 2 15.21 23.50 -32.32
N ILE A 3 15.37 24.52 -31.49
CA ILE A 3 14.49 24.81 -30.36
C ILE A 3 13.11 25.15 -30.93
N ASP A 4 12.09 24.46 -30.45
CA ASP A 4 10.70 24.68 -30.81
C ASP A 4 10.31 26.15 -30.54
N PRO A 5 9.81 26.89 -31.55
CA PRO A 5 9.40 28.29 -31.36
C PRO A 5 8.28 28.47 -30.32
N GLY A 6 7.50 27.41 -30.02
CA GLY A 6 6.46 27.42 -28.98
C GLY A 6 6.99 27.67 -27.57
N ALA A 7 8.17 27.14 -27.23
CA ALA A 7 8.75 27.31 -25.89
C ALA A 7 9.18 28.77 -25.58
N LYS A 8 9.53 29.55 -26.60
CA LYS A 8 9.82 30.98 -26.43
C LYS A 8 8.56 31.83 -26.24
N GLN A 9 7.48 31.49 -26.93
CA GLN A 9 6.19 32.17 -26.74
C GLN A 9 5.58 31.91 -25.37
N ASP A 10 5.79 30.71 -24.81
CA ASP A 10 5.31 30.39 -23.47
C ASP A 10 6.01 31.21 -22.38
N VAL A 11 7.34 31.44 -22.48
CA VAL A 11 8.09 32.24 -21.51
C VAL A 11 7.72 33.74 -21.61
N GLU A 12 7.44 34.28 -22.81
CA GLU A 12 6.95 35.65 -22.99
C GLU A 12 5.50 35.82 -22.53
N ALA A 13 4.65 34.79 -22.69
CA ALA A 13 3.30 34.77 -22.14
C ALA A 13 3.31 34.86 -20.59
N TRP A 14 4.31 34.28 -19.95
CA TRP A 14 4.48 34.34 -18.50
C TRP A 14 4.90 35.71 -17.97
N THR A 15 5.63 36.50 -18.75
CA THR A 15 6.03 37.86 -18.38
C THR A 15 4.91 38.89 -18.57
N THR A 16 3.92 38.60 -19.42
CA THR A 16 2.72 39.44 -19.63
C THR A 16 1.61 39.18 -18.61
N PHE A 17 1.81 38.24 -17.69
CA PHE A 17 0.86 37.72 -16.71
C PHE A 17 0.53 38.70 -15.55
N THR A 18 1.21 39.83 -15.44
CA THR A 18 1.27 40.66 -14.25
C THR A 18 0.16 41.71 -14.08
N ALA A 19 -0.89 41.67 -14.87
CA ALA A 19 -1.91 42.73 -14.81
C ALA A 19 -3.34 42.23 -14.64
N SER A 20 -3.61 41.43 -13.61
CA SER A 20 -4.97 41.35 -13.08
C SER A 20 -5.05 42.21 -11.81
N ALA A 21 -5.90 43.23 -11.82
CA ALA A 21 -6.01 44.23 -10.75
C ALA A 21 -6.33 43.64 -9.34
N ASP A 22 -6.65 42.35 -9.24
CA ASP A 22 -7.07 41.69 -8.02
C ASP A 22 -6.02 40.73 -7.40
N ILE A 23 -4.89 40.50 -8.09
CA ILE A 23 -3.84 39.58 -7.60
C ILE A 23 -2.57 40.39 -7.32
N PRO A 24 -2.04 40.37 -6.10
CA PRO A 24 -0.76 41.00 -5.80
C PRO A 24 0.38 40.38 -6.63
N ASP A 25 1.26 41.20 -7.18
CA ASP A 25 2.41 40.78 -8.02
C ASP A 25 3.28 39.71 -7.35
N TRP A 26 3.43 39.79 -6.02
CA TRP A 26 4.23 38.85 -5.27
C TRP A 26 3.65 37.41 -5.26
N ILE A 27 2.33 37.26 -5.45
CA ILE A 27 1.70 35.93 -5.60
C ILE A 27 2.13 35.30 -6.93
N SER A 28 1.93 36.03 -8.02
CA SER A 28 2.31 35.55 -9.35
C SER A 28 3.80 35.23 -9.41
N LYS A 29 4.62 36.08 -8.80
CA LYS A 29 6.07 35.87 -8.74
C LYS A 29 6.41 34.62 -7.93
N ALA A 30 5.84 34.42 -6.73
CA ALA A 30 6.11 33.25 -5.90
C ALA A 30 5.75 31.94 -6.61
N TYR A 31 4.61 31.90 -7.33
CA TYR A 31 4.24 30.74 -8.16
C TYR A 31 5.24 30.47 -9.27
N ILE A 32 5.63 31.48 -10.02
CA ILE A 32 6.62 31.36 -11.10
C ILE A 32 7.97 30.87 -10.55
N ASP A 33 8.43 31.47 -9.47
CA ASP A 33 9.71 31.13 -8.86
C ASP A 33 9.73 29.71 -8.27
N SER A 34 8.60 29.22 -7.72
CA SER A 34 8.50 27.84 -7.20
C SER A 34 8.64 26.76 -8.27
N TYR A 35 8.34 27.09 -9.53
CA TYR A 35 8.46 26.17 -10.66
C TYR A 35 9.74 26.35 -11.48
N ARG A 36 10.48 27.43 -11.27
CA ARG A 36 11.76 27.67 -11.97
C ARG A 36 12.95 26.94 -11.36
N GLY A 37 12.81 26.37 -10.14
CA GLY A 37 13.93 25.82 -9.39
C GLY A 37 14.98 26.86 -8.97
N PRO A 38 16.00 26.47 -8.19
CA PRO A 38 17.11 27.35 -7.85
C PRO A 38 17.84 27.77 -9.14
N ARG A 39 18.12 29.06 -9.26
CA ARG A 39 18.91 29.62 -10.35
C ARG A 39 20.37 29.14 -10.21
N ASP A 40 20.66 27.97 -10.77
CA ASP A 40 22.05 27.63 -11.05
C ASP A 40 22.44 28.35 -12.36
N ASP A 41 23.42 29.22 -12.30
CA ASP A 41 23.88 30.07 -13.43
C ASP A 41 24.54 29.28 -14.57
N SER A 42 24.55 27.98 -14.52
CA SER A 42 25.15 27.09 -15.50
C SER A 42 24.15 26.66 -16.58
N SER A 43 24.32 27.21 -17.75
CA SER A 43 23.79 26.89 -19.08
C SER A 43 22.31 27.20 -19.38
N GLU A 44 22.08 28.03 -20.41
CA GLU A 44 20.76 28.35 -21.00
C GLU A 44 20.00 27.13 -21.53
N ALA A 45 20.67 26.02 -21.84
CA ALA A 45 20.05 24.81 -22.37
C ALA A 45 19.31 24.01 -21.29
N THR A 46 19.82 24.02 -20.04
CA THR A 46 19.15 23.37 -18.90
C THR A 46 17.90 24.14 -18.48
N LYS A 47 17.96 25.49 -18.54
CA LYS A 47 16.83 26.38 -18.23
C LYS A 47 15.64 26.20 -19.17
N ALA A 48 15.88 25.90 -20.45
CA ALA A 48 14.85 25.67 -21.44
C ALA A 48 14.20 24.27 -21.31
N ALA A 49 14.94 23.27 -20.85
CA ALA A 49 14.43 21.92 -20.66
C ALA A 49 13.56 21.78 -19.41
N GLU A 50 13.90 22.48 -18.32
CA GLU A 50 13.15 22.44 -17.05
C GLU A 50 11.84 23.24 -17.09
N ALA A 51 11.77 24.31 -17.90
CA ALA A 51 10.54 25.08 -18.10
C ALA A 51 9.49 24.38 -19.00
N SER A 52 9.86 23.29 -19.69
CA SER A 52 9.06 22.75 -20.79
C SER A 52 7.96 21.76 -20.38
N TRP A 53 7.87 21.35 -19.12
CA TRP A 53 6.89 20.35 -18.69
C TRP A 53 5.79 20.86 -17.76
N LEU A 54 5.75 22.17 -17.48
CA LEU A 54 4.57 22.80 -16.93
C LEU A 54 3.67 23.21 -18.11
N PRO A 55 2.45 22.66 -18.20
CA PRO A 55 1.52 23.15 -19.21
C PRO A 55 1.15 24.60 -18.84
N ALA A 56 1.72 25.57 -19.57
CA ALA A 56 1.40 27.00 -19.40
C ALA A 56 -0.11 27.26 -19.46
N SER A 57 -0.85 26.38 -20.10
CA SER A 57 -2.31 26.38 -20.16
C SER A 57 -3.01 26.18 -18.80
N LEU A 58 -2.32 25.68 -17.77
CA LEU A 58 -2.90 25.46 -16.45
C LEU A 58 -2.69 26.63 -15.49
N LEU A 59 -1.63 27.43 -15.67
CA LEU A 59 -1.36 28.61 -14.87
C LEU A 59 -2.02 29.83 -15.51
N THR A 60 -3.32 29.99 -15.35
CA THR A 60 -4.06 31.15 -15.85
C THR A 60 -4.25 32.20 -14.73
N PRO A 61 -4.41 33.51 -15.09
CA PRO A 61 -4.76 34.54 -14.10
C PRO A 61 -6.01 34.20 -13.30
N ALA A 62 -6.99 33.60 -13.96
CA ALA A 62 -8.24 33.18 -13.34
C ALA A 62 -8.00 32.11 -12.25
N MET A 63 -7.16 31.10 -12.54
CA MET A 63 -6.77 30.04 -11.61
C MET A 63 -6.01 30.62 -10.41
N LEU A 64 -4.99 31.45 -10.66
CA LEU A 64 -4.20 32.09 -9.59
C LEU A 64 -5.05 33.00 -8.73
N GLY A 65 -5.94 33.81 -9.33
CA GLY A 65 -6.87 34.67 -8.60
C GLY A 65 -7.84 33.89 -7.72
N ALA A 66 -8.35 32.77 -8.21
CA ALA A 66 -9.22 31.90 -7.44
C ALA A 66 -8.46 31.26 -6.27
N HIS A 67 -7.23 30.79 -6.50
CA HIS A 67 -6.37 30.20 -5.47
C HIS A 67 -5.97 31.22 -4.40
N TYR A 68 -5.62 32.45 -4.81
CA TYR A 68 -5.37 33.54 -3.88
C TYR A 68 -6.60 33.86 -3.01
N ARG A 69 -7.79 33.99 -3.60
CA ARG A 69 -9.03 34.23 -2.84
C ARG A 69 -9.30 33.11 -1.84
N LEU A 70 -9.07 31.84 -2.24
CA LEU A 70 -9.20 30.68 -1.37
C LEU A 70 -8.23 30.72 -0.19
N GLY A 71 -6.95 31.05 -0.45
CA GLY A 71 -5.90 31.08 0.56
C GLY A 71 -5.76 32.39 1.32
N ARG A 72 -6.53 33.44 0.95
CA ARG A 72 -6.41 34.77 1.55
C ARG A 72 -6.63 34.77 3.06
N HIS A 73 -7.51 33.91 3.54
CA HIS A 73 -7.77 33.74 4.95
C HIS A 73 -7.79 32.24 5.29
N ARG A 74 -6.92 31.81 6.18
CA ARG A 74 -6.85 30.43 6.68
C ARG A 74 -6.39 30.43 8.13
N ALA A 75 -7.21 29.90 9.04
CA ALA A 75 -6.80 29.71 10.42
C ALA A 75 -5.74 28.59 10.53
N ALA A 76 -4.92 28.65 11.57
CA ALA A 76 -3.92 27.62 11.84
C ALA A 76 -4.61 26.25 12.00
N GLY A 77 -4.06 25.21 11.37
CA GLY A 77 -4.61 23.86 11.41
C GLY A 77 -5.85 23.63 10.54
N GLU A 78 -6.36 24.65 9.83
CA GLU A 78 -7.47 24.48 8.88
C GLU A 78 -6.95 24.19 7.46
N SER A 79 -7.80 23.56 6.65
CA SER A 79 -7.59 23.38 5.21
C SER A 79 -8.71 24.07 4.45
N CYS A 80 -8.36 24.90 3.47
CA CYS A 80 -9.30 25.54 2.58
C CYS A 80 -9.46 24.69 1.31
N VAL A 81 -10.70 24.46 0.86
CA VAL A 81 -11.05 23.65 -0.30
C VAL A 81 -12.03 24.40 -1.19
N ALA A 82 -11.81 24.37 -2.49
CA ALA A 82 -12.77 24.83 -3.47
C ALA A 82 -12.86 23.82 -4.62
N VAL A 83 -14.08 23.55 -5.09
CA VAL A 83 -14.37 22.67 -6.22
C VAL A 83 -15.04 23.50 -7.30
N TYR A 84 -14.47 23.50 -8.51
CA TYR A 84 -14.94 24.27 -9.64
C TYR A 84 -15.55 23.33 -10.68
N ARG A 85 -16.68 23.70 -11.24
CA ARG A 85 -17.37 22.96 -12.30
C ARG A 85 -16.89 23.40 -13.67
N ALA A 86 -17.22 22.65 -14.69
CA ALA A 86 -16.86 22.98 -16.08
C ALA A 86 -17.46 24.31 -16.57
N ASP A 87 -18.64 24.66 -16.06
CA ASP A 87 -19.38 25.89 -16.35
C ASP A 87 -19.15 27.01 -15.32
N ASP A 88 -18.15 26.85 -14.45
CA ASP A 88 -17.82 27.86 -13.43
C ASP A 88 -17.40 29.19 -14.09
N PRO A 89 -17.92 30.35 -13.61
CA PRO A 89 -17.54 31.66 -14.14
C PRO A 89 -16.05 31.96 -14.11
N ALA A 90 -15.28 31.27 -13.27
CA ALA A 90 -13.82 31.37 -13.22
C ALA A 90 -13.11 30.87 -14.50
N GLY A 91 -13.77 30.02 -15.31
CA GLY A 91 -13.35 29.67 -16.67
C GLY A 91 -12.17 28.68 -16.77
N PHE A 92 -11.79 28.00 -15.68
CA PHE A 92 -10.70 27.01 -15.66
C PHE A 92 -11.13 25.62 -15.14
N GLY A 93 -12.42 25.43 -14.84
CA GLY A 93 -12.96 24.15 -14.38
C GLY A 93 -13.16 23.11 -15.47
N PRO A 94 -13.39 21.82 -15.14
CA PRO A 94 -13.54 21.33 -13.77
C PRO A 94 -12.21 21.18 -13.05
N ALA A 95 -12.14 21.63 -11.81
CA ALA A 95 -10.91 21.62 -11.03
C ALA A 95 -11.20 21.58 -9.53
N LEU A 96 -10.19 21.24 -8.74
CA LEU A 96 -10.21 21.47 -7.29
C LEU A 96 -8.97 22.24 -6.85
N GLN A 97 -9.12 23.07 -5.84
CA GLN A 97 -8.04 23.79 -5.18
C GLN A 97 -8.04 23.49 -3.68
N VAL A 98 -6.84 23.35 -3.14
CA VAL A 98 -6.61 23.10 -1.71
C VAL A 98 -5.50 24.03 -1.23
N VAL A 99 -5.70 24.67 -0.09
CA VAL A 99 -4.65 25.35 0.67
C VAL A 99 -4.60 24.73 2.06
N ALA A 100 -3.50 24.08 2.38
CA ALA A 100 -3.33 23.34 3.63
C ALA A 100 -1.88 23.39 4.10
N GLU A 101 -1.62 23.02 5.35
CA GLU A 101 -0.26 22.79 5.81
C GLU A 101 0.40 21.68 4.97
N HIS A 102 1.67 21.93 4.60
CA HIS A 102 2.41 20.95 3.82
C HIS A 102 2.73 19.71 4.67
N GLY A 103 2.49 18.54 4.10
CA GLY A 103 2.77 17.26 4.76
C GLY A 103 2.83 16.10 3.79
N GLY A 104 3.61 15.08 4.13
CA GLY A 104 3.91 13.96 3.24
C GLY A 104 2.72 13.07 2.84
N MET A 105 1.52 13.30 3.39
CA MET A 105 0.32 12.53 3.02
C MET A 105 -0.71 13.33 2.23
N LEU A 106 -0.50 14.65 2.05
CA LEU A 106 -1.52 15.52 1.47
C LEU A 106 -1.85 15.12 0.03
N MET A 107 -0.85 15.11 -0.85
CA MET A 107 -1.03 14.80 -2.27
C MET A 107 -1.55 13.37 -2.47
N ASP A 108 -0.94 12.41 -1.80
CA ASP A 108 -1.34 11.01 -1.87
C ASP A 108 -2.80 10.81 -1.46
N SER A 109 -3.26 11.51 -0.41
CA SER A 109 -4.63 11.39 0.10
C SER A 109 -5.66 11.99 -0.87
N VAL A 110 -5.34 13.11 -1.51
CA VAL A 110 -6.19 13.71 -2.55
C VAL A 110 -6.30 12.79 -3.76
N THR A 111 -5.17 12.26 -4.25
CA THR A 111 -5.16 11.35 -5.40
C THR A 111 -5.89 10.04 -5.12
N VAL A 112 -5.74 9.47 -3.92
CA VAL A 112 -6.48 8.29 -3.48
C VAL A 112 -7.98 8.55 -3.45
N LEU A 113 -8.40 9.71 -2.95
CA LEU A 113 -9.82 10.08 -2.95
C LEU A 113 -10.37 10.12 -4.38
N LEU A 114 -9.71 10.84 -5.30
CA LEU A 114 -10.13 10.95 -6.69
C LEU A 114 -10.18 9.57 -7.36
N HIS A 115 -9.15 8.77 -7.19
CA HIS A 115 -9.09 7.40 -7.74
C HIS A 115 -10.26 6.53 -7.26
N ARG A 116 -10.59 6.59 -5.97
CA ARG A 116 -11.72 5.81 -5.41
C ARG A 116 -13.08 6.26 -5.91
N LEU A 117 -13.21 7.54 -6.24
CA LEU A 117 -14.41 8.08 -6.84
C LEU A 117 -14.47 7.85 -8.36
N GLY A 118 -13.44 7.23 -8.94
CA GLY A 118 -13.33 7.03 -10.39
C GLY A 118 -13.12 8.33 -11.18
N ILE A 119 -12.62 9.37 -10.51
CA ILE A 119 -12.40 10.69 -11.12
C ILE A 119 -10.97 10.77 -11.64
N ALA A 120 -10.84 10.88 -12.96
CA ALA A 120 -9.57 11.12 -13.60
C ALA A 120 -9.19 12.61 -13.52
N TYR A 121 -7.88 12.87 -13.51
CA TYR A 121 -7.31 14.21 -13.54
C TYR A 121 -6.23 14.32 -14.61
N ALA A 122 -6.08 15.51 -15.20
CA ALA A 122 -5.10 15.79 -16.24
C ALA A 122 -3.74 16.21 -15.64
N ALA A 123 -3.77 17.00 -14.56
CA ALA A 123 -2.55 17.49 -13.92
C ALA A 123 -2.80 17.86 -12.44
N ILE A 124 -1.71 17.85 -11.67
CA ILE A 124 -1.67 18.35 -10.30
C ILE A 124 -0.51 19.33 -10.18
N LEU A 125 -0.81 20.53 -9.71
CA LEU A 125 0.16 21.55 -9.35
C LEU A 125 0.15 21.67 -7.82
N THR A 126 1.29 21.54 -7.17
CA THR A 126 1.37 21.61 -5.70
C THR A 126 2.60 22.38 -5.26
N PRO A 127 2.68 23.71 -5.55
CA PRO A 127 3.74 24.53 -4.99
C PRO A 127 3.63 24.56 -3.46
N VAL A 128 4.77 24.58 -2.81
CA VAL A 128 4.90 24.74 -1.36
C VAL A 128 5.55 26.09 -1.07
N PHE A 129 4.93 26.86 -0.21
CA PHE A 129 5.36 28.20 0.12
C PHE A 129 5.68 28.34 1.61
N ASP A 130 6.65 29.16 1.92
CA ASP A 130 6.80 29.76 3.25
C ASP A 130 5.79 30.91 3.34
N VAL A 131 4.86 30.81 4.29
CA VAL A 131 3.70 31.69 4.36
C VAL A 131 3.71 32.50 5.65
N HIS A 132 3.55 33.81 5.52
CA HIS A 132 3.37 34.73 6.64
C HIS A 132 1.89 35.10 6.75
N ARG A 133 1.31 34.80 7.92
CA ARG A 133 -0.09 35.12 8.24
C ARG A 133 -0.19 35.98 9.49
N SER A 134 -1.25 36.79 9.54
CA SER A 134 -1.63 37.45 10.78
C SER A 134 -2.13 36.45 11.83
N PRO A 135 -2.20 36.83 13.11
CA PRO A 135 -2.82 35.99 14.14
C PRO A 135 -4.28 35.60 13.85
N THR A 136 -4.97 36.37 13.02
CA THR A 136 -6.34 36.09 12.57
C THR A 136 -6.41 35.22 11.33
N GLY A 137 -5.25 34.78 10.76
CA GLY A 137 -5.19 33.89 9.60
C GLY A 137 -5.15 34.59 8.24
N GLU A 138 -5.09 35.96 8.22
CA GLU A 138 -4.99 36.73 6.98
C GLU A 138 -3.60 36.56 6.35
N LEU A 139 -3.58 36.33 5.03
CA LEU A 139 -2.35 36.19 4.26
C LEU A 139 -1.64 37.52 4.09
N LEU A 140 -0.42 37.64 4.61
CA LEU A 140 0.40 38.83 4.50
C LEU A 140 1.44 38.71 3.36
N ARG A 141 2.06 37.53 3.21
CA ARG A 141 3.09 37.27 2.21
C ARG A 141 3.26 35.78 1.96
N ILE A 142 3.65 35.38 0.77
CA ILE A 142 4.17 34.06 0.44
C ILE A 142 5.53 34.18 -0.25
N GLU A 143 6.40 33.21 -0.01
CA GLU A 143 7.70 33.08 -0.65
C GLU A 143 7.90 31.61 -1.06
N PRO A 144 8.64 31.33 -2.15
CA PRO A 144 9.02 29.96 -2.47
C PRO A 144 9.75 29.36 -1.29
N LYS A 145 9.48 28.11 -0.98
CA LYS A 145 10.16 27.42 0.12
C LYS A 145 11.64 27.29 -0.18
N ALA A 146 12.50 27.73 0.74
CA ALA A 146 13.94 27.62 0.59
C ALA A 146 14.38 26.15 0.69
N GLU A 147 15.34 25.74 -0.15
CA GLU A 147 15.97 24.41 -0.06
C GLU A 147 16.67 24.23 1.29
N GLY A 148 16.51 23.04 1.89
CA GLY A 148 17.11 22.71 3.19
C GLY A 148 16.28 23.08 4.42
N THR A 149 15.12 23.73 4.26
CA THR A 149 14.16 23.89 5.35
C THR A 149 13.41 22.57 5.64
N SER A 150 13.00 22.39 6.91
CA SER A 150 12.28 21.18 7.31
C SER A 150 11.15 20.83 6.32
N PRO A 151 11.04 19.57 5.87
CA PRO A 151 10.02 19.17 4.90
C PRO A 151 8.58 19.38 5.40
N HIS A 152 8.39 19.62 6.70
CA HIS A 152 7.08 19.78 7.32
C HIS A 152 6.68 21.25 7.58
N LEU A 153 7.53 22.22 7.21
CA LEU A 153 7.21 23.64 7.34
C LEU A 153 6.73 24.19 5.99
N GLY A 154 5.67 24.99 6.01
CA GLY A 154 5.10 25.66 4.84
C GLY A 154 3.65 25.28 4.55
N GLU A 155 3.07 25.94 3.57
CA GLU A 155 1.73 25.65 3.05
C GLU A 155 1.82 25.10 1.63
N ALA A 156 1.09 24.02 1.39
CA ALA A 156 0.87 23.48 0.04
C ALA A 156 -0.37 24.15 -0.57
N TRP A 157 -0.19 24.71 -1.75
CA TRP A 157 -1.25 25.32 -2.56
C TRP A 157 -1.51 24.45 -3.78
N MET A 158 -2.39 23.46 -3.60
CA MET A 158 -2.63 22.44 -4.61
C MET A 158 -3.75 22.85 -5.56
N HIS A 159 -3.50 22.73 -6.85
CA HIS A 159 -4.50 22.81 -7.91
C HIS A 159 -4.52 21.51 -8.70
N VAL A 160 -5.68 20.91 -8.86
CA VAL A 160 -5.88 19.69 -9.64
C VAL A 160 -6.84 19.98 -10.78
N ALA A 161 -6.35 19.88 -12.01
CA ALA A 161 -7.18 19.94 -13.21
C ALA A 161 -7.84 18.57 -13.41
N LEU A 162 -9.17 18.52 -13.23
CA LEU A 162 -9.95 17.29 -13.38
C LEU A 162 -10.27 17.00 -14.84
N SER A 163 -10.59 15.75 -15.15
CA SER A 163 -11.07 15.39 -16.48
C SER A 163 -12.38 16.09 -16.79
N PRO A 164 -12.56 16.63 -18.01
CA PRO A 164 -13.85 17.21 -18.45
C PRO A 164 -15.03 16.24 -18.39
N ALA A 165 -14.77 14.94 -18.33
CA ALA A 165 -15.79 13.89 -18.24
C ALA A 165 -16.36 13.71 -16.82
N VAL A 166 -15.85 14.43 -15.81
CA VAL A 166 -16.36 14.33 -14.44
C VAL A 166 -17.79 14.87 -14.37
N ASP A 167 -18.70 14.11 -13.77
CA ASP A 167 -20.08 14.49 -13.59
C ASP A 167 -20.32 15.32 -12.32
N HIS A 168 -21.48 15.94 -12.23
CA HIS A 168 -21.87 16.75 -11.06
C HIS A 168 -21.92 15.92 -9.75
N LYS A 169 -22.27 14.63 -9.85
CA LYS A 169 -22.33 13.74 -8.68
C LYS A 169 -20.94 13.46 -8.13
N GLY A 170 -19.97 13.19 -9.01
CA GLY A 170 -18.57 13.01 -8.63
C GLY A 170 -18.00 14.25 -7.94
N LEU A 171 -18.23 15.44 -8.50
CA LEU A 171 -17.78 16.70 -7.89
C LEU A 171 -18.43 16.95 -6.53
N ALA A 172 -19.73 16.72 -6.37
CA ALA A 172 -20.41 16.85 -5.09
C ALA A 172 -19.86 15.88 -4.03
N GLU A 173 -19.45 14.67 -4.45
CA GLU A 173 -18.86 13.70 -3.54
C GLU A 173 -17.43 14.09 -3.15
N VAL A 174 -16.64 14.67 -4.05
CA VAL A 174 -15.35 15.30 -3.71
C VAL A 174 -15.53 16.41 -2.68
N GLU A 175 -16.46 17.34 -2.94
CA GLU A 175 -16.75 18.47 -2.04
C GLU A 175 -17.16 17.99 -0.63
N ARG A 176 -17.89 16.90 -0.53
CA ARG A 176 -18.33 16.30 0.72
C ARG A 176 -17.22 15.57 1.50
N LEU A 177 -16.34 14.85 0.78
CA LEU A 177 -15.35 13.95 1.39
C LEU A 177 -13.99 14.62 1.60
N LEU A 178 -13.55 15.46 0.68
CA LEU A 178 -12.20 16.04 0.72
C LEU A 178 -11.90 16.79 2.02
N PRO A 179 -12.79 17.64 2.58
CA PRO A 179 -12.53 18.29 3.86
C PRO A 179 -12.30 17.30 5.01
N LYS A 180 -13.00 16.16 5.00
CA LYS A 180 -12.86 15.11 6.02
C LYS A 180 -11.52 14.40 5.90
N VAL A 181 -11.10 14.11 4.67
CA VAL A 181 -9.80 13.49 4.37
C VAL A 181 -8.67 14.40 4.82
N LEU A 182 -8.75 15.70 4.51
CA LEU A 182 -7.75 16.68 4.91
C LEU A 182 -7.70 16.87 6.43
N ALA A 183 -8.86 16.87 7.09
CA ALA A 183 -8.90 16.90 8.55
C ALA A 183 -8.23 15.67 9.19
N ASP A 184 -8.40 14.48 8.60
CA ASP A 184 -7.73 13.27 9.07
C ASP A 184 -6.20 13.35 8.81
N VAL A 185 -5.75 13.85 7.65
CA VAL A 185 -4.33 14.13 7.36
C VAL A 185 -3.74 15.04 8.45
N GLN A 186 -4.42 16.14 8.74
CA GLN A 186 -3.97 17.13 9.73
C GLN A 186 -3.89 16.53 11.15
N ARG A 187 -4.90 15.75 11.57
CA ARG A 187 -4.91 15.08 12.87
C ARG A 187 -3.72 14.14 13.02
N VAL A 188 -3.43 13.35 11.99
CA VAL A 188 -2.28 12.44 11.99
C VAL A 188 -0.96 13.21 12.07
N ALA A 189 -0.81 14.28 11.30
CA ALA A 189 0.37 15.13 11.34
C ALA A 189 0.58 15.78 12.72
N THR A 190 -0.49 16.32 13.30
CA THR A 190 -0.45 16.95 14.63
C THR A 190 -0.07 15.95 15.73
N ASP A 191 -0.55 14.73 15.65
CA ASP A 191 -0.34 13.70 16.69
C ASP A 191 0.88 12.80 16.44
N ALA A 192 1.61 12.98 15.34
CA ALA A 192 2.68 12.07 14.91
C ALA A 192 3.72 11.77 16.00
N THR A 193 4.23 12.83 16.65
CA THR A 193 5.21 12.69 17.74
C THR A 193 4.62 11.98 18.96
N ALA A 194 3.39 12.32 19.34
CA ALA A 194 2.70 11.70 20.47
C ALA A 194 2.39 10.22 20.19
N LEU A 195 2.01 9.87 18.96
CA LEU A 195 1.77 8.47 18.55
C LEU A 195 3.03 7.62 18.70
N ILE A 196 4.19 8.13 18.28
CA ILE A 196 5.48 7.42 18.41
C ILE A 196 5.87 7.30 19.89
N ALA A 197 5.71 8.36 20.67
CA ALA A 197 6.00 8.34 22.11
C ALA A 197 5.14 7.30 22.83
N THR A 198 3.83 7.29 22.61
CA THR A 198 2.91 6.31 23.20
C THR A 198 3.26 4.87 22.83
N LEU A 199 3.70 4.64 21.60
CA LEU A 199 4.14 3.31 21.15
C LEU A 199 5.40 2.87 21.92
N SER A 200 6.37 3.76 22.12
CA SER A 200 7.61 3.49 22.85
C SER A 200 7.38 3.29 24.36
N GLU A 201 6.50 4.10 24.95
CA GLU A 201 6.10 3.99 26.35
C GLU A 201 5.44 2.64 26.61
N LEU A 202 4.46 2.26 25.79
CA LEU A 202 3.78 0.97 25.88
C LEU A 202 4.76 -0.20 25.71
N ALA A 203 5.77 -0.09 24.86
CA ALA A 203 6.81 -1.12 24.71
C ALA A 203 7.52 -1.37 26.04
N GLY A 204 7.92 -0.31 26.75
CA GLY A 204 8.55 -0.40 28.07
C GLY A 204 7.60 -0.95 29.14
N GLU A 205 6.33 -0.54 29.14
CA GLU A 205 5.32 -1.04 30.07
C GLU A 205 5.08 -2.54 29.90
N VAL A 206 4.93 -3.02 28.67
CA VAL A 206 4.73 -4.44 28.36
C VAL A 206 5.92 -5.29 28.82
N GLU A 207 7.14 -4.84 28.59
CA GLU A 207 8.35 -5.58 29.00
C GLU A 207 8.50 -5.64 30.53
N SER A 208 8.23 -4.53 31.21
CA SER A 208 8.40 -4.41 32.67
C SER A 208 7.29 -5.05 33.50
N ASN A 209 6.13 -5.39 32.88
CA ASN A 209 4.97 -5.94 33.59
C ASN A 209 5.21 -7.39 34.09
N ALA A 210 6.00 -7.54 35.13
CA ALA A 210 6.41 -8.85 35.69
C ALA A 210 5.27 -9.66 36.34
N GLY A 211 4.17 -9.01 36.73
CA GLY A 211 2.97 -9.63 37.30
C GLY A 211 1.94 -10.10 36.29
N GLY A 212 2.23 -9.93 34.99
CA GLY A 212 1.28 -10.19 33.92
C GLY A 212 1.08 -11.67 33.62
N ARG A 213 -0.04 -11.97 32.97
CA ARG A 213 -0.48 -13.32 32.55
C ARG A 213 0.42 -13.94 31.46
N PHE A 214 1.24 -13.13 30.80
CA PHE A 214 2.06 -13.53 29.64
C PHE A 214 3.49 -13.84 30.04
N SER A 215 4.14 -14.76 29.31
CA SER A 215 5.52 -15.14 29.56
C SER A 215 6.49 -13.96 29.31
N ALA A 216 7.64 -13.95 29.96
CA ALA A 216 8.66 -12.93 29.75
C ALA A 216 9.13 -12.86 28.27
N PRO A 217 9.37 -13.99 27.58
CA PRO A 217 9.70 -13.95 26.15
C PRO A 217 8.60 -13.32 25.28
N ASP A 218 7.30 -13.60 25.57
CA ASP A 218 6.21 -13.01 24.79
C ASP A 218 6.13 -11.49 25.00
N ARG A 219 6.36 -11.02 26.22
CA ARG A 219 6.38 -9.59 26.51
C ARG A 219 7.56 -8.89 25.84
N GLN A 220 8.72 -9.49 25.89
CA GLN A 220 9.92 -8.96 25.24
C GLN A 220 9.71 -8.86 23.72
N ASP A 221 9.24 -9.92 23.07
CA ASP A 221 8.96 -9.94 21.63
C ASP A 221 7.96 -8.84 21.21
N VAL A 222 6.92 -8.62 22.03
CA VAL A 222 5.92 -7.58 21.73
C VAL A 222 6.51 -6.18 21.94
N GLY A 223 7.31 -5.96 23.00
CA GLY A 223 8.01 -4.69 23.22
C GLY A 223 8.98 -4.37 22.09
N GLU A 224 9.77 -5.35 21.65
CA GLU A 224 10.67 -5.22 20.50
C GLU A 224 9.88 -4.93 19.20
N LEU A 225 8.74 -5.60 18.99
CA LEU A 225 7.86 -5.31 17.84
C LEU A 225 7.34 -3.88 17.86
N LEU A 226 6.89 -3.37 19.01
CA LEU A 226 6.40 -2.00 19.11
C LEU A 226 7.49 -0.99 18.74
N ARG A 227 8.73 -1.19 19.20
CA ARG A 227 9.87 -0.34 18.80
C ARG A 227 10.14 -0.46 17.30
N TRP A 228 10.18 -1.69 16.76
CA TRP A 228 10.37 -1.93 15.33
C TRP A 228 9.31 -1.22 14.49
N LEU A 229 8.05 -1.21 14.94
CA LEU A 229 6.98 -0.46 14.26
C LEU A 229 7.24 1.06 14.29
N GLY A 230 7.73 1.59 15.43
CA GLY A 230 8.08 3.00 15.61
C GLY A 230 9.26 3.46 14.77
N ASP A 231 10.17 2.56 14.42
CA ASP A 231 11.38 2.82 13.61
C ASP A 231 11.08 2.93 12.09
N GLY A 232 9.89 3.42 11.74
CA GLY A 232 9.50 3.66 10.34
C GLY A 232 8.95 2.44 9.59
N ASN A 233 8.76 1.31 10.29
CA ASN A 233 8.18 0.12 9.69
C ASN A 233 6.65 0.16 9.63
N PHE A 234 6.03 1.10 10.36
CA PHE A 234 4.59 1.26 10.40
C PHE A 234 4.21 2.74 10.39
N LEU A 235 3.47 3.18 9.38
CA LEU A 235 2.90 4.52 9.34
C LEU A 235 1.72 4.57 10.31
N LEU A 236 1.93 5.17 11.47
CA LEU A 236 0.90 5.36 12.48
C LEU A 236 -0.14 6.38 11.99
N LEU A 237 -1.38 5.96 11.89
CA LEU A 237 -2.53 6.81 11.52
C LEU A 237 -3.38 7.19 12.74
N GLY A 238 -3.34 6.41 13.80
CA GLY A 238 -4.08 6.71 15.02
C GLY A 238 -3.85 5.71 16.13
N TYR A 239 -4.21 6.14 17.33
CA TYR A 239 -4.18 5.33 18.54
C TYR A 239 -5.44 5.57 19.37
N GLN A 240 -5.86 4.54 20.11
CA GLN A 240 -6.92 4.66 21.11
C GLN A 240 -6.77 3.57 22.17
N ARG A 241 -6.91 3.98 23.44
CA ARG A 241 -7.11 3.07 24.55
C ARG A 241 -8.57 2.61 24.55
N CYS A 242 -8.79 1.31 24.76
CA CYS A 242 -10.11 0.71 24.72
C CYS A 242 -10.33 -0.16 25.95
N ARG A 243 -11.55 -0.17 26.46
CA ARG A 243 -11.99 -1.12 27.50
C ARG A 243 -12.67 -2.31 26.84
N VAL A 244 -12.37 -3.50 27.32
CA VAL A 244 -13.00 -4.74 26.84
C VAL A 244 -14.02 -5.22 27.88
N ALA A 245 -15.27 -5.36 27.48
CA ALA A 245 -16.36 -5.89 28.32
C ALA A 245 -17.38 -6.61 27.44
N ASP A 246 -17.99 -7.67 27.95
CA ASP A 246 -19.10 -8.40 27.32
C ASP A 246 -18.83 -8.80 25.85
N GLY A 247 -17.62 -9.23 25.52
CA GLY A 247 -17.23 -9.57 24.16
C GLY A 247 -17.10 -8.39 23.21
N MET A 248 -17.22 -7.16 23.71
CA MET A 248 -17.12 -5.91 22.97
C MET A 248 -15.90 -5.09 23.41
N VAL A 249 -15.42 -4.27 22.49
CA VAL A 249 -14.32 -3.31 22.72
C VAL A 249 -14.88 -1.91 22.57
N TYR A 250 -14.78 -1.13 23.64
CA TYR A 250 -15.28 0.23 23.73
C TYR A 250 -14.12 1.23 23.70
N GLY A 251 -14.12 2.12 22.70
CA GLY A 251 -13.09 3.16 22.57
C GLY A 251 -13.27 4.28 23.58
N GLU A 252 -12.19 4.65 24.27
CA GLU A 252 -12.15 5.81 25.18
C GLU A 252 -11.83 7.07 24.36
N GLY A 253 -12.84 7.89 24.08
CA GLY A 253 -12.72 9.07 23.21
C GLY A 253 -11.66 10.08 23.64
N SER A 254 -11.40 10.21 24.96
CA SER A 254 -10.36 11.10 25.51
C SER A 254 -8.93 10.66 25.20
N SER A 255 -8.70 9.37 24.95
CA SER A 255 -7.38 8.81 24.64
C SER A 255 -7.08 8.78 23.15
N GLY A 256 -8.06 9.10 22.28
CA GLY A 256 -7.93 8.98 20.84
C GLY A 256 -6.94 9.99 20.25
N MET A 257 -6.07 9.51 19.36
CA MET A 257 -5.11 10.30 18.58
C MET A 257 -5.24 9.99 17.08
N GLY A 258 -4.80 10.92 16.24
CA GLY A 258 -4.85 10.79 14.78
C GLY A 258 -6.29 10.60 14.28
N VAL A 259 -6.50 9.64 13.38
CA VAL A 259 -7.83 9.32 12.83
C VAL A 259 -8.82 8.79 13.87
N LEU A 260 -8.35 8.42 15.05
CA LEU A 260 -9.19 7.95 16.17
C LEU A 260 -9.50 9.03 17.21
N ARG A 261 -9.01 10.26 17.03
CA ARG A 261 -9.25 11.39 17.94
C ARG A 261 -10.75 11.65 18.12
N GLY A 262 -11.18 11.65 19.37
CA GLY A 262 -12.58 11.91 19.74
C GLY A 262 -13.58 10.84 19.30
N ARG A 263 -13.14 9.74 18.73
CA ARG A 263 -14.05 8.65 18.34
C ARG A 263 -14.45 7.85 19.57
N THR A 264 -15.74 7.71 19.74
CA THR A 264 -16.36 6.79 20.69
C THR A 264 -17.15 5.76 19.88
N GLY A 265 -17.16 4.54 20.33
CA GLY A 265 -17.90 3.47 19.65
C GLY A 265 -17.52 2.10 20.19
N SER A 266 -18.35 1.12 19.90
CA SER A 266 -18.09 -0.27 20.26
C SER A 266 -17.96 -1.13 19.01
N ARG A 267 -17.20 -2.20 19.14
CA ARG A 267 -17.02 -3.19 18.09
C ARG A 267 -16.81 -4.58 18.71
N PRO A 268 -17.11 -5.64 17.99
CA PRO A 268 -16.85 -6.99 18.48
C PRO A 268 -15.35 -7.17 18.82
N ARG A 269 -15.08 -7.96 19.87
CA ARG A 269 -13.74 -8.37 20.22
C ARG A 269 -13.18 -9.27 19.12
N LEU A 270 -11.94 -9.00 18.68
CA LEU A 270 -11.31 -9.72 17.58
C LEU A 270 -11.02 -11.19 17.88
N THR A 271 -10.77 -11.53 19.13
CA THR A 271 -10.47 -12.90 19.58
C THR A 271 -10.91 -13.07 21.01
N ASP A 272 -11.44 -14.25 21.32
CA ASP A 272 -11.67 -14.68 22.69
C ASP A 272 -10.39 -15.19 23.38
N ASP A 273 -9.35 -15.46 22.57
CA ASP A 273 -8.07 -15.94 23.07
C ASP A 273 -7.36 -14.84 23.85
N ASP A 274 -6.74 -15.24 24.94
CA ASP A 274 -5.88 -14.40 25.76
C ASP A 274 -4.51 -14.21 25.09
N LYS A 275 -4.49 -13.45 23.98
CA LYS A 275 -3.26 -13.07 23.28
C LYS A 275 -2.85 -11.67 23.68
N LEU A 276 -1.55 -11.51 23.98
CA LEU A 276 -0.95 -10.21 24.26
C LEU A 276 -1.06 -9.28 23.03
N LEU A 277 -0.81 -9.82 21.84
CA LEU A 277 -0.81 -9.10 20.57
C LEU A 277 -1.86 -9.65 19.63
N VAL A 278 -2.66 -8.78 19.04
CA VAL A 278 -3.64 -9.11 18.01
C VAL A 278 -3.46 -8.18 16.81
N LEU A 279 -3.34 -8.75 15.62
CA LEU A 279 -3.34 -8.02 14.36
C LEU A 279 -4.65 -8.28 13.63
N ALA A 280 -5.28 -7.22 13.16
CA ALA A 280 -6.46 -7.29 12.30
C ALA A 280 -6.37 -6.26 11.18
N GLN A 281 -7.01 -6.52 10.06
CA GLN A 281 -7.12 -5.55 8.98
C GLN A 281 -8.48 -4.86 9.04
N ALA A 282 -8.49 -3.56 8.74
CA ALA A 282 -9.71 -2.78 8.70
C ALA A 282 -10.63 -3.25 7.56
N ARG A 283 -11.93 -3.10 7.76
CA ARG A 283 -12.94 -3.42 6.74
C ARG A 283 -12.94 -2.43 5.58
N VAL A 284 -12.65 -1.16 5.88
CA VAL A 284 -12.67 -0.06 4.93
C VAL A 284 -11.25 0.43 4.69
N GLY A 285 -10.91 0.62 3.44
CA GLY A 285 -9.62 1.17 3.07
C GLY A 285 -9.48 2.63 3.51
N SER A 286 -8.27 3.04 3.87
CA SER A 286 -7.96 4.43 4.21
C SER A 286 -8.02 5.32 2.96
N TYR A 287 -8.42 6.57 3.13
CA TYR A 287 -8.15 7.61 2.14
C TYR A 287 -6.74 8.20 2.30
N LEU A 288 -6.08 7.90 3.43
CA LEU A 288 -4.75 8.41 3.70
C LEU A 288 -3.70 7.55 3.01
N ARG A 289 -2.77 8.22 2.31
CA ARG A 289 -1.65 7.61 1.61
C ARG A 289 -2.16 6.45 0.71
N TYR A 290 -1.48 5.56 0.25
CA TYR A 290 -1.70 4.45 -0.70
C TYR A 290 -3.13 3.88 -0.89
N GLY A 291 -4.15 4.36 -0.20
CA GLY A 291 -5.51 3.81 -0.30
C GLY A 291 -5.66 2.36 0.19
N ALA A 292 -4.66 1.83 0.87
CA ALA A 292 -4.66 0.47 1.40
C ALA A 292 -5.61 0.34 2.60
N TYR A 293 -5.96 -0.90 2.92
CA TYR A 293 -6.71 -1.20 4.14
C TYR A 293 -5.76 -1.16 5.35
N PRO A 294 -6.02 -0.28 6.33
CA PRO A 294 -5.17 -0.18 7.50
C PRO A 294 -5.20 -1.45 8.34
N TYR A 295 -4.11 -1.66 9.07
CA TYR A 295 -4.05 -2.69 10.11
C TYR A 295 -4.30 -2.06 11.46
N ALA A 296 -5.01 -2.78 12.31
CA ALA A 296 -5.13 -2.51 13.72
C ALA A 296 -4.21 -3.47 14.48
N ILE A 297 -3.26 -2.93 15.21
CA ILE A 297 -2.38 -3.66 16.11
C ILE A 297 -2.88 -3.38 17.51
N ALA A 298 -3.37 -4.42 18.18
CA ALA A 298 -3.92 -4.33 19.51
C ALA A 298 -3.02 -5.07 20.51
N VAL A 299 -2.58 -4.36 21.53
CA VAL A 299 -1.83 -4.90 22.67
C VAL A 299 -2.74 -4.90 23.89
N ARG A 300 -2.83 -6.02 24.58
CA ARG A 300 -3.73 -6.22 25.72
C ARG A 300 -3.00 -6.15 27.03
N GLU A 301 -3.54 -5.40 27.92
CA GLU A 301 -3.11 -5.30 29.30
C GLU A 301 -4.23 -5.79 30.22
N TYR A 302 -3.85 -6.40 31.33
CA TYR A 302 -4.77 -6.83 32.38
C TYR A 302 -4.54 -5.94 33.60
N VAL A 303 -5.53 -5.08 33.89
CA VAL A 303 -5.48 -4.14 35.03
C VAL A 303 -6.67 -4.44 35.93
N ASP A 304 -6.43 -4.78 37.18
CA ASP A 304 -7.46 -5.03 38.20
C ASP A 304 -8.57 -6.00 37.74
N GLY A 305 -8.20 -7.05 37.02
CA GLY A 305 -9.14 -8.04 36.50
C GLY A 305 -9.91 -7.62 35.24
N SER A 306 -9.69 -6.40 34.76
CA SER A 306 -10.26 -5.86 33.53
C SER A 306 -9.24 -5.94 32.39
N VAL A 307 -9.73 -6.10 31.15
CA VAL A 307 -8.90 -6.09 29.95
C VAL A 307 -8.92 -4.70 29.35
N VAL A 308 -7.75 -4.11 29.22
CA VAL A 308 -7.52 -2.89 28.43
C VAL A 308 -6.83 -3.27 27.14
N GLU A 309 -7.25 -2.66 26.03
CA GLU A 309 -6.64 -2.88 24.72
C GLU A 309 -6.10 -1.55 24.19
N HIS A 310 -4.77 -1.50 24.00
CA HIS A 310 -4.09 -0.40 23.34
C HIS A 310 -4.09 -0.68 21.84
N ARG A 311 -4.79 0.15 21.07
CA ARG A 311 -4.99 -0.09 19.64
C ARG A 311 -4.34 0.99 18.80
N PHE A 312 -3.36 0.58 18.01
CA PHE A 312 -2.73 1.38 16.97
C PHE A 312 -3.34 1.04 15.61
N VAL A 313 -3.63 2.04 14.82
CA VAL A 313 -4.11 1.87 13.44
C VAL A 313 -3.11 2.49 12.49
N GLY A 314 -2.77 1.80 11.41
CA GLY A 314 -1.79 2.29 10.45
C GLY A 314 -1.55 1.37 9.28
N LEU A 315 -0.46 1.63 8.55
CA LEU A 315 -0.04 0.92 7.36
C LEU A 315 1.41 0.44 7.51
N PHE A 316 1.69 -0.80 7.18
CA PHE A 316 3.08 -1.25 7.06
C PHE A 316 3.80 -0.50 5.94
N SER A 317 5.03 -0.09 6.19
CA SER A 317 5.88 0.52 5.16
C SER A 317 6.28 -0.50 4.09
N VAL A 318 6.74 -0.04 2.93
CA VAL A 318 7.27 -0.92 1.88
C VAL A 318 8.47 -1.70 2.40
N ALA A 319 9.34 -1.09 3.22
CA ALA A 319 10.46 -1.75 3.86
C ALA A 319 9.97 -2.90 4.76
N ALA A 320 9.00 -2.65 5.64
CA ALA A 320 8.42 -3.67 6.52
C ALA A 320 7.80 -4.84 5.75
N MET A 321 7.11 -4.57 4.64
CA MET A 321 6.50 -5.61 3.81
C MET A 321 7.53 -6.51 3.10
N ASN A 322 8.77 -6.04 2.96
CA ASN A 322 9.87 -6.76 2.33
C ASN A 322 11.01 -7.15 3.30
N ALA A 323 10.88 -6.80 4.59
CA ALA A 323 11.87 -7.12 5.61
C ALA A 323 12.11 -8.64 5.71
N ASP A 324 13.31 -9.05 6.11
CA ASP A 324 13.61 -10.45 6.39
C ASP A 324 12.73 -10.96 7.55
N VAL A 325 12.15 -12.15 7.39
CA VAL A 325 11.27 -12.74 8.43
C VAL A 325 12.00 -13.00 9.74
N LEU A 326 13.33 -13.17 9.70
CA LEU A 326 14.17 -13.37 10.88
C LEU A 326 14.52 -12.05 11.62
N GLU A 327 14.25 -10.90 11.00
CA GLU A 327 14.46 -9.57 11.58
C GLU A 327 13.19 -8.95 12.17
N ILE A 328 11.99 -9.50 11.83
CA ILE A 328 10.73 -8.97 12.34
C ILE A 328 10.45 -9.59 13.71
N PRO A 329 10.42 -8.81 14.80
CA PRO A 329 10.10 -9.32 16.15
C PRO A 329 8.76 -10.06 16.16
N THR A 330 8.60 -11.02 17.02
CA THR A 330 7.49 -12.00 17.10
C THR A 330 7.42 -12.99 15.94
N ILE A 331 7.66 -12.57 14.69
CA ILE A 331 7.72 -13.47 13.53
C ILE A 331 9.00 -14.30 13.58
N SER A 332 10.14 -13.66 13.82
CA SER A 332 11.46 -14.30 13.87
C SER A 332 11.52 -15.49 14.85
N ARG A 333 10.91 -15.35 16.04
CA ARG A 333 10.83 -16.43 17.01
C ARG A 333 10.00 -17.61 16.46
N ARG A 334 8.82 -17.32 15.91
CA ARG A 334 7.96 -18.37 15.34
C ARG A 334 8.60 -19.09 14.16
N VAL A 335 9.36 -18.37 13.34
CA VAL A 335 10.12 -18.96 12.22
C VAL A 335 11.21 -19.88 12.75
N ARG A 336 12.01 -19.44 13.76
CA ARG A 336 13.02 -20.29 14.39
C ARG A 336 12.42 -21.52 15.06
N GLU A 337 11.29 -21.39 15.75
CA GLU A 337 10.54 -22.51 16.32
C GLU A 337 10.09 -23.50 15.22
N ALA A 338 9.57 -23.00 14.11
CA ALA A 338 9.15 -23.83 12.98
C ALA A 338 10.33 -24.60 12.36
N LEU A 339 11.47 -23.93 12.18
CA LEU A 339 12.68 -24.55 11.65
C LEU A 339 13.26 -25.59 12.61
N ALA A 340 13.29 -25.31 13.93
CA ALA A 340 13.72 -26.26 14.95
C ALA A 340 12.86 -27.53 14.98
N MET A 341 11.53 -27.41 14.78
CA MET A 341 10.65 -28.58 14.64
C MET A 341 10.96 -29.44 13.39
N ALA A 342 11.65 -28.86 12.40
CA ALA A 342 12.01 -29.55 11.16
C ALA A 342 13.40 -30.19 11.17
N GLU A 343 14.28 -29.85 12.11
CA GLU A 343 15.69 -30.27 12.13
C GLU A 343 15.91 -31.79 12.07
N SER A 344 14.95 -32.57 12.54
CA SER A 344 15.02 -34.05 12.51
C SER A 344 14.60 -34.68 11.17
N ASP A 345 14.13 -33.87 10.21
CA ASP A 345 13.58 -34.36 8.92
C ASP A 345 14.51 -33.98 7.75
N PRO A 346 15.38 -34.91 7.29
CA PRO A 346 16.31 -34.61 6.21
C PRO A 346 15.65 -34.40 4.84
N SER A 347 14.37 -34.75 4.70
CA SER A 347 13.61 -34.53 3.43
C SER A 347 13.23 -33.08 3.23
N HIS A 348 13.26 -32.28 4.30
CA HIS A 348 12.89 -30.87 4.28
C HIS A 348 14.02 -30.01 4.87
N PRO A 349 15.08 -29.73 4.10
CA PRO A 349 16.18 -28.87 4.56
C PRO A 349 15.67 -27.53 5.05
N GLY A 350 16.16 -27.07 6.20
CA GLY A 350 15.72 -25.82 6.83
C GLY A 350 15.81 -24.59 5.92
N GLN A 351 16.81 -24.54 5.02
CA GLN A 351 16.95 -23.46 4.06
C GLN A 351 15.77 -23.41 3.07
N LEU A 352 15.35 -24.54 2.52
CA LEU A 352 14.20 -24.58 1.59
C LEU A 352 12.89 -24.17 2.30
N LEU A 353 12.72 -24.58 3.55
CA LEU A 353 11.57 -24.16 4.36
C LEU A 353 11.61 -22.66 4.61
N LEU A 354 12.78 -22.10 4.95
CA LEU A 354 12.95 -20.67 5.17
C LEU A 354 12.66 -19.88 3.87
N ASP A 355 13.15 -20.34 2.71
CA ASP A 355 12.92 -19.71 1.43
C ASP A 355 11.42 -19.63 1.10
N VAL A 356 10.65 -20.68 1.41
CA VAL A 356 9.19 -20.65 1.29
C VAL A 356 8.57 -19.65 2.26
N ILE A 357 8.96 -19.67 3.54
CA ILE A 357 8.43 -18.75 4.55
C ILE A 357 8.71 -17.29 4.19
N GLN A 358 9.85 -16.99 3.61
CA GLN A 358 10.21 -15.66 3.10
C GLN A 358 9.26 -15.14 2.00
N THR A 359 8.57 -16.02 1.28
CA THR A 359 7.60 -15.58 0.27
C THR A 359 6.28 -15.13 0.86
N VAL A 360 5.92 -15.60 2.07
CA VAL A 360 4.63 -15.32 2.69
C VAL A 360 4.47 -13.83 3.01
N PRO A 361 3.32 -13.21 2.70
CA PRO A 361 3.05 -11.81 3.05
C PRO A 361 3.23 -11.56 4.55
N ARG A 362 3.96 -10.53 4.93
CA ARG A 362 4.30 -10.24 6.34
C ARG A 362 3.08 -10.17 7.27
N PRO A 363 1.95 -9.53 6.89
CA PRO A 363 0.75 -9.53 7.74
C PRO A 363 0.17 -10.92 8.00
N GLU A 364 0.26 -11.86 7.06
CA GLU A 364 -0.20 -13.23 7.25
C GLU A 364 0.64 -13.97 8.30
N LEU A 365 1.96 -13.73 8.33
CA LEU A 365 2.88 -14.36 9.29
C LEU A 365 2.50 -14.04 10.75
N PHE A 366 1.95 -12.86 11.03
CA PHE A 366 1.45 -12.52 12.38
C PHE A 366 0.26 -13.37 12.83
N THR A 367 -0.43 -14.00 11.91
CA THR A 367 -1.64 -14.81 12.20
C THR A 367 -1.32 -16.31 12.33
N LEU A 368 -0.17 -16.75 11.83
CA LEU A 368 0.23 -18.16 11.76
C LEU A 368 1.04 -18.57 13.01
N SER A 369 0.78 -19.78 13.50
CA SER A 369 1.64 -20.42 14.51
C SER A 369 2.85 -21.10 13.85
N ALA A 370 3.91 -21.38 14.63
CA ALA A 370 5.08 -22.11 14.15
C ALA A 370 4.71 -23.44 13.48
N GLN A 371 3.78 -24.20 14.07
CA GLN A 371 3.30 -25.47 13.50
C GLN A 371 2.61 -25.29 12.15
N ARG A 372 1.80 -24.24 11.99
CA ARG A 372 1.12 -23.96 10.71
C ARG A 372 2.11 -23.47 9.66
N LEU A 373 3.10 -22.66 10.04
CA LEU A 373 4.18 -22.24 9.15
C LEU A 373 4.95 -23.43 8.60
N LEU A 374 5.34 -24.35 9.48
CA LEU A 374 6.03 -25.58 9.11
C LEU A 374 5.19 -26.44 8.17
N THR A 375 3.92 -26.68 8.51
CA THR A 375 3.00 -27.49 7.68
C THR A 375 2.85 -26.88 6.29
N MET A 376 2.69 -25.57 6.21
CA MET A 376 2.57 -24.85 4.93
C MET A 376 3.88 -24.93 4.13
N ALA A 377 5.02 -24.66 4.77
CA ALA A 377 6.31 -24.68 4.07
C ALA A 377 6.65 -26.08 3.53
N ARG A 378 6.42 -27.13 4.34
CA ARG A 378 6.58 -28.54 3.89
C ARG A 378 5.69 -28.85 2.68
N ALA A 379 4.40 -28.49 2.74
CA ALA A 379 3.48 -28.75 1.64
C ALA A 379 3.93 -28.06 0.33
N VAL A 380 4.54 -26.88 0.41
CA VAL A 380 5.09 -26.19 -0.77
C VAL A 380 6.37 -26.86 -1.28
N VAL A 381 7.26 -27.31 -0.37
CA VAL A 381 8.48 -28.05 -0.77
C VAL A 381 8.10 -29.39 -1.39
N ASP A 382 7.13 -30.12 -0.81
CA ASP A 382 6.63 -31.41 -1.30
C ASP A 382 5.92 -31.30 -2.66
N LEU A 383 5.42 -30.12 -2.99
CA LEU A 383 4.85 -29.87 -4.32
C LEU A 383 5.89 -30.14 -5.42
N GLY A 384 7.19 -29.94 -5.15
CA GLY A 384 8.32 -30.34 -5.99
C GLY A 384 8.12 -29.99 -7.47
N SER A 385 8.19 -30.97 -8.36
CA SER A 385 7.94 -30.83 -9.81
C SER A 385 6.48 -31.04 -10.21
N GLN A 386 5.57 -31.20 -9.25
CA GLN A 386 4.15 -31.39 -9.57
C GLN A 386 3.56 -30.13 -10.19
N ARG A 387 2.88 -30.29 -11.32
CA ARG A 387 2.33 -29.19 -12.10
C ARG A 387 0.90 -28.83 -11.66
N GLN A 388 0.70 -28.59 -10.37
CA GLN A 388 -0.60 -28.22 -9.80
C GLN A 388 -0.51 -26.97 -8.96
N ALA A 389 -1.63 -26.33 -8.70
CA ALA A 389 -1.74 -25.25 -7.75
C ALA A 389 -1.90 -25.81 -6.33
N LEU A 390 -1.36 -25.11 -5.33
CA LEU A 390 -1.56 -25.39 -3.92
C LEU A 390 -2.20 -24.17 -3.26
N LEU A 391 -3.34 -24.39 -2.61
CA LEU A 391 -4.15 -23.33 -2.03
C LEU A 391 -4.15 -23.43 -0.50
N PHE A 392 -3.90 -22.28 0.17
CA PHE A 392 -4.16 -22.11 1.60
C PHE A 392 -5.23 -21.06 1.80
N LEU A 393 -6.20 -21.35 2.65
CA LEU A 393 -7.34 -20.48 2.95
C LEU A 393 -7.32 -20.04 4.40
N ARG A 394 -7.64 -18.78 4.62
CA ARG A 394 -7.92 -18.23 5.95
C ARG A 394 -9.07 -17.24 5.87
N ALA A 395 -10.16 -17.51 6.57
CA ALA A 395 -11.19 -16.52 6.79
C ALA A 395 -10.74 -15.49 7.83
N ASP A 396 -11.02 -14.23 7.59
CA ASP A 396 -10.94 -13.21 8.62
C ASP A 396 -11.94 -13.50 9.75
N ARG A 397 -11.54 -13.26 11.00
CA ARG A 397 -12.41 -13.57 12.16
C ARG A 397 -13.70 -12.76 12.20
N LEU A 398 -13.66 -11.54 11.69
CA LEU A 398 -14.83 -10.67 11.56
C LEU A 398 -15.56 -10.85 10.21
N GLN A 399 -15.18 -11.85 9.42
CA GLN A 399 -15.76 -12.13 8.10
C GLN A 399 -15.67 -10.94 7.13
N TYR A 400 -14.59 -10.15 7.20
CA TYR A 400 -14.39 -9.02 6.27
C TYR A 400 -13.79 -9.47 4.94
N PHE A 401 -12.99 -10.55 4.97
CA PHE A 401 -12.33 -11.09 3.79
C PHE A 401 -11.93 -12.55 3.97
N VAL A 402 -11.62 -13.19 2.86
CA VAL A 402 -10.90 -14.47 2.81
C VAL A 402 -9.52 -14.24 2.21
N SER A 403 -8.49 -14.65 2.94
CA SER A 403 -7.11 -14.66 2.45
C SER A 403 -6.84 -16.00 1.76
N CYS A 404 -6.39 -15.94 0.50
CA CYS A 404 -6.09 -17.08 -0.34
C CYS A 404 -4.63 -17.00 -0.79
N LEU A 405 -3.76 -17.85 -0.24
CA LEU A 405 -2.39 -17.99 -0.71
C LEU A 405 -2.34 -19.13 -1.72
N VAL A 406 -1.95 -18.83 -2.95
CA VAL A 406 -1.89 -19.80 -4.06
C VAL A 406 -0.45 -19.91 -4.53
N TYR A 407 0.16 -21.08 -4.32
CA TYR A 407 1.44 -21.44 -4.93
C TYR A 407 1.18 -22.18 -6.23
N MET A 408 1.92 -21.83 -7.27
CA MET A 408 1.86 -22.50 -8.55
C MET A 408 3.24 -22.50 -9.24
N PRO A 409 3.51 -23.40 -10.21
CA PRO A 409 4.74 -23.36 -10.99
C PRO A 409 4.93 -22.00 -11.66
N ARG A 410 6.13 -21.42 -11.51
CA ARG A 410 6.46 -20.07 -12.00
C ARG A 410 6.29 -19.96 -13.54
N ASP A 411 6.62 -21.00 -14.27
CA ASP A 411 6.49 -21.07 -15.74
C ASP A 411 5.04 -20.99 -16.24
N ARG A 412 4.06 -21.17 -15.35
CA ARG A 412 2.62 -21.07 -15.64
C ARG A 412 1.99 -19.78 -15.20
N TYR A 413 2.73 -18.93 -14.50
CA TYR A 413 2.23 -17.64 -14.07
C TYR A 413 2.08 -16.70 -15.28
N THR A 414 0.84 -16.40 -15.63
CA THR A 414 0.47 -15.43 -16.66
C THR A 414 -0.66 -14.54 -16.16
N THR A 415 -0.82 -13.37 -16.77
CA THR A 415 -1.95 -12.48 -16.45
C THR A 415 -3.30 -13.16 -16.69
N ALA A 416 -3.43 -13.97 -17.74
CA ALA A 416 -4.66 -14.69 -18.04
C ALA A 416 -5.02 -15.70 -16.94
N VAL A 417 -4.04 -16.49 -16.47
CA VAL A 417 -4.24 -17.46 -15.37
C VAL A 417 -4.59 -16.71 -14.07
N ARG A 418 -3.91 -15.60 -13.79
CA ARG A 418 -4.24 -14.76 -12.63
C ARG A 418 -5.69 -14.29 -12.66
N MET A 419 -6.15 -13.74 -13.79
CA MET A 419 -7.52 -13.27 -13.94
C MET A 419 -8.56 -14.40 -13.77
N GLN A 420 -8.26 -15.60 -14.30
CA GLN A 420 -9.11 -16.77 -14.08
C GLN A 420 -9.19 -17.17 -12.61
N PHE A 421 -8.06 -17.07 -11.88
CA PHE A 421 -8.04 -17.33 -10.44
C PHE A 421 -8.88 -16.31 -9.67
N GLU A 422 -8.79 -15.03 -10.04
CA GLU A 422 -9.62 -13.96 -9.47
C GLU A 422 -11.11 -14.27 -9.65
N ASP A 423 -11.53 -14.60 -10.87
CA ASP A 423 -12.93 -14.93 -11.20
C ASP A 423 -13.43 -16.15 -10.41
N ILE A 424 -12.60 -17.20 -10.30
CA ILE A 424 -12.92 -18.38 -9.51
C ILE A 424 -13.11 -18.01 -8.04
N LEU A 425 -12.13 -17.34 -7.43
CA LEU A 425 -12.14 -17.03 -6.00
C LEU A 425 -13.27 -16.06 -5.63
N VAL A 426 -13.53 -15.05 -6.45
CA VAL A 426 -14.65 -14.11 -6.23
C VAL A 426 -15.97 -14.84 -6.29
N ARG A 427 -16.16 -15.73 -7.26
CA ARG A 427 -17.39 -16.51 -7.40
C ARG A 427 -17.59 -17.49 -6.24
N GLU A 428 -16.55 -18.22 -5.85
CA GLU A 428 -16.64 -19.27 -4.82
C GLU A 428 -16.90 -18.71 -3.42
N PHE A 429 -16.44 -17.50 -3.13
CA PHE A 429 -16.65 -16.84 -1.84
C PHE A 429 -17.73 -15.75 -1.87
N GLY A 430 -18.35 -15.48 -3.04
CA GLY A 430 -19.34 -14.41 -3.16
C GLY A 430 -18.75 -13.02 -2.89
N GLY A 431 -17.49 -12.81 -3.25
CA GLY A 431 -16.78 -11.56 -2.97
C GLY A 431 -17.30 -10.39 -3.77
N THR A 432 -17.17 -9.17 -3.21
CA THR A 432 -17.53 -7.91 -3.86
C THR A 432 -16.34 -7.21 -4.48
N ARG A 433 -15.15 -7.46 -3.98
CA ARG A 433 -13.88 -6.87 -4.40
C ARG A 433 -12.74 -7.83 -4.09
N LEU A 434 -11.71 -7.79 -4.90
CA LEU A 434 -10.51 -8.59 -4.72
C LEU A 434 -9.27 -7.68 -4.72
N GLU A 435 -8.36 -7.95 -3.80
CA GLU A 435 -7.01 -7.39 -3.79
C GLU A 435 -6.02 -8.49 -4.12
N PHE A 436 -5.00 -8.14 -4.86
CA PHE A 436 -4.02 -9.09 -5.37
C PHE A 436 -2.60 -8.58 -5.17
N THR A 437 -1.71 -9.47 -4.73
CA THR A 437 -0.26 -9.29 -4.77
C THR A 437 0.41 -10.57 -5.26
N ALA A 438 1.50 -10.45 -6.02
CA ALA A 438 2.30 -11.60 -6.44
C ALA A 438 3.74 -11.45 -5.98
N ARG A 439 4.34 -12.58 -5.61
CA ARG A 439 5.78 -12.72 -5.43
C ARG A 439 6.29 -13.78 -6.39
N VAL A 440 7.02 -13.31 -7.39
CA VAL A 440 7.69 -14.14 -8.39
C VAL A 440 9.18 -13.91 -8.19
N SER A 441 9.85 -14.88 -7.59
CA SER A 441 11.30 -14.88 -7.35
C SER A 441 12.01 -15.90 -8.25
N GLU A 442 13.26 -16.19 -7.98
CA GLU A 442 13.98 -17.27 -8.63
C GLU A 442 13.52 -18.67 -8.20
N SER A 443 12.69 -18.76 -7.18
CA SER A 443 12.02 -19.99 -6.75
C SER A 443 11.26 -20.65 -7.91
N PRO A 444 11.18 -21.99 -8.00
CA PRO A 444 10.36 -22.68 -8.99
C PRO A 444 8.86 -22.36 -8.84
N TRP A 445 8.48 -21.77 -7.72
CA TRP A 445 7.10 -21.42 -7.39
C TRP A 445 6.86 -19.90 -7.44
N ALA A 446 5.73 -19.50 -8.01
CA ALA A 446 5.16 -18.18 -7.84
C ALA A 446 4.10 -18.25 -6.72
N LEU A 447 4.14 -17.30 -5.79
CA LEU A 447 3.07 -17.09 -4.82
C LEU A 447 2.17 -15.96 -5.31
N MET A 448 0.87 -16.23 -5.34
CA MET A 448 -0.19 -15.24 -5.48
C MET A 448 -0.99 -15.16 -4.18
N HIS A 449 -1.14 -13.97 -3.66
CA HIS A 449 -1.97 -13.69 -2.50
C HIS A 449 -3.20 -12.90 -2.95
N PHE A 450 -4.36 -13.48 -2.81
CA PHE A 450 -5.65 -12.85 -3.07
C PHE A 450 -6.38 -12.61 -1.75
N MET A 451 -6.89 -11.41 -1.58
CA MET A 451 -7.81 -11.07 -0.50
C MET A 451 -9.19 -10.79 -1.09
N VAL A 452 -10.09 -11.72 -0.92
CA VAL A 452 -11.47 -11.61 -1.42
C VAL A 452 -12.32 -10.93 -0.36
N ARG A 453 -12.74 -9.69 -0.62
CA ARG A 453 -13.59 -8.90 0.29
C ARG A 453 -15.02 -9.40 0.23
N LEU A 454 -15.56 -9.70 1.40
CA LEU A 454 -16.92 -10.19 1.54
C LEU A 454 -17.93 -9.03 1.57
N PRO A 455 -19.18 -9.25 1.12
CA PRO A 455 -20.22 -8.25 1.17
C PRO A 455 -20.50 -7.79 2.60
N GLU A 456 -20.99 -6.56 2.72
CA GLU A 456 -21.49 -6.08 4.00
C GLU A 456 -22.72 -6.89 4.41
N VAL A 457 -22.60 -7.57 5.54
CA VAL A 457 -23.80 -8.07 6.21
C VAL A 457 -24.56 -6.85 6.68
N GLY A 458 -25.68 -6.55 6.04
CA GLY A 458 -26.44 -5.33 6.31
C GLY A 458 -26.79 -5.25 7.79
N VAL A 459 -26.62 -4.03 8.35
CA VAL A 459 -27.29 -3.59 9.57
C VAL A 459 -28.77 -3.30 9.21
N ALA A 460 -29.42 -4.27 8.60
CA ALA A 460 -30.85 -4.25 8.40
C ALA A 460 -31.44 -5.21 9.45
N GLY A 461 -32.12 -4.61 10.42
CA GLY A 461 -32.89 -5.15 11.49
C GLY A 461 -32.96 -6.66 11.66
N GLU A 462 -32.72 -7.11 12.89
CA GLU A 462 -33.12 -8.39 13.48
C GLU A 462 -33.17 -9.58 12.51
N GLY A 463 -32.11 -10.39 12.48
CA GLY A 463 -32.19 -11.75 11.93
C GLY A 463 -31.03 -12.14 11.04
N ALA A 464 -30.26 -13.07 11.54
CA ALA A 464 -29.27 -13.91 10.89
C ALA A 464 -28.00 -13.18 10.39
N ALA A 465 -26.94 -13.29 11.19
CA ALA A 465 -25.59 -13.17 10.67
C ALA A 465 -25.44 -14.03 9.42
N ALA A 466 -24.85 -13.50 8.35
CA ALA A 466 -24.56 -14.32 7.17
C ALA A 466 -23.77 -15.56 7.63
N PRO A 467 -24.04 -16.74 7.07
CA PRO A 467 -23.32 -17.94 7.45
C PRO A 467 -21.82 -17.71 7.23
N PRO A 468 -20.97 -18.19 8.15
CA PRO A 468 -19.52 -18.05 8.00
C PRO A 468 -19.08 -18.67 6.68
N VAL A 469 -18.15 -18.00 5.99
CA VAL A 469 -17.61 -18.49 4.72
C VAL A 469 -16.93 -19.84 4.95
N ASP A 470 -17.24 -20.79 4.07
CA ASP A 470 -16.69 -22.14 4.15
C ASP A 470 -15.21 -22.18 3.69
N VAL A 471 -14.33 -22.25 4.65
CA VAL A 471 -12.88 -22.48 4.46
C VAL A 471 -12.47 -23.88 4.93
N SER A 472 -13.40 -24.82 4.98
CA SER A 472 -13.13 -26.21 5.33
C SER A 472 -12.13 -26.86 4.37
N GLU A 473 -11.48 -27.91 4.83
CA GLU A 473 -10.51 -28.66 4.03
C GLU A 473 -11.14 -29.25 2.76
N ALA A 474 -12.39 -29.70 2.84
CA ALA A 474 -13.13 -30.20 1.69
C ALA A 474 -13.34 -29.12 0.63
N ASN A 475 -13.76 -27.93 1.04
CA ASN A 475 -13.94 -26.79 0.13
C ASN A 475 -12.59 -26.29 -0.42
N ARG A 476 -11.55 -26.25 0.41
CA ARG A 476 -10.19 -25.91 -0.01
C ARG A 476 -9.71 -26.82 -1.14
N ILE A 477 -9.84 -28.14 -0.98
CA ILE A 477 -9.43 -29.13 -2.00
C ILE A 477 -10.25 -28.95 -3.28
N ARG A 478 -11.55 -28.72 -3.18
CA ARG A 478 -12.43 -28.47 -4.33
C ARG A 478 -11.99 -27.24 -5.12
N ILE A 479 -11.76 -26.11 -4.43
CA ILE A 479 -11.32 -24.87 -5.06
C ILE A 479 -9.92 -25.03 -5.65
N GLN A 480 -9.00 -25.70 -4.94
CA GLN A 480 -7.66 -26.02 -5.45
C GLN A 480 -7.71 -26.81 -6.76
N GLY A 481 -8.65 -27.73 -6.90
CA GLY A 481 -8.91 -28.46 -8.14
C GLY A 481 -9.30 -27.52 -9.29
N LEU A 482 -10.20 -26.57 -9.04
CA LEU A 482 -10.62 -25.56 -10.02
C LEU A 482 -9.44 -24.67 -10.47
N LEU A 483 -8.61 -24.22 -9.52
CA LEU A 483 -7.40 -23.41 -9.82
C LEU A 483 -6.39 -24.23 -10.61
N THR A 484 -6.17 -25.49 -10.25
CA THR A 484 -5.26 -26.40 -10.97
C THR A 484 -5.71 -26.58 -12.41
N GLU A 485 -7.01 -26.78 -12.64
CA GLU A 485 -7.56 -26.93 -13.99
C GLU A 485 -7.44 -25.64 -14.82
N ALA A 486 -7.68 -24.49 -14.21
CA ALA A 486 -7.51 -23.18 -14.86
C ALA A 486 -6.05 -22.90 -15.26
N ALA A 487 -5.10 -23.42 -14.48
CA ALA A 487 -3.66 -23.29 -14.78
C ALA A 487 -3.14 -24.29 -15.81
N ARG A 488 -3.96 -25.23 -16.28
CA ARG A 488 -3.54 -26.23 -17.30
C ARG A 488 -3.32 -25.57 -18.66
N THR A 489 -2.16 -25.86 -19.22
CA THR A 489 -1.86 -25.48 -20.61
C THR A 489 -2.57 -26.40 -21.60
N TRP A 490 -2.65 -25.98 -22.86
CA TRP A 490 -3.15 -26.83 -23.94
C TRP A 490 -2.33 -28.14 -24.04
N ALA A 491 -1.03 -28.10 -23.86
CA ALA A 491 -0.17 -29.27 -23.86
C ALA A 491 -0.51 -30.27 -22.72
N ASP A 492 -0.83 -29.75 -21.51
CA ASP A 492 -1.24 -30.61 -20.40
C ASP A 492 -2.58 -31.28 -20.65
N ARG A 493 -3.52 -30.60 -21.31
CA ARG A 493 -4.82 -31.16 -21.71
C ARG A 493 -4.68 -32.26 -22.73
N LEU A 494 -3.73 -32.11 -23.68
CA LEU A 494 -3.43 -33.16 -24.66
C LEU A 494 -2.80 -34.39 -24.02
N ILE A 495 -1.84 -34.24 -23.10
CA ILE A 495 -1.20 -35.35 -22.39
C ILE A 495 -2.20 -36.11 -21.51
N GLY A 496 -3.19 -35.44 -20.95
CA GLY A 496 -4.26 -36.04 -20.12
C GLY A 496 -5.35 -36.77 -20.92
N SER A 497 -5.42 -36.59 -22.23
CA SER A 497 -6.34 -37.36 -23.08
C SER A 497 -5.73 -38.71 -23.44
N SER A 498 -6.41 -39.81 -23.10
CA SER A 498 -5.93 -41.20 -23.13
C SER A 498 -5.40 -41.71 -24.48
N TRP A 499 -5.68 -41.05 -25.60
CA TRP A 499 -5.22 -41.44 -26.91
C TRP A 499 -3.78 -40.94 -27.24
N LEU A 500 -3.23 -39.95 -26.47
CA LEU A 500 -1.85 -39.51 -26.63
C LEU A 500 -0.85 -40.31 -25.76
N SER A 501 -1.31 -41.01 -24.74
CA SER A 501 -0.46 -41.88 -23.92
C SER A 501 0.05 -43.11 -24.70
N GLU A 502 -0.60 -43.49 -25.80
CA GLU A 502 -0.15 -44.56 -26.71
C GLU A 502 0.74 -44.05 -27.84
N ALA A 503 0.63 -42.79 -28.25
CA ALA A 503 1.38 -42.23 -29.39
C ALA A 503 2.77 -41.68 -29.03
N VAL A 504 3.08 -41.47 -27.76
CA VAL A 504 4.39 -40.92 -27.30
C VAL A 504 5.13 -41.94 -26.45
N ARG A 505 5.15 -43.21 -26.85
CA ARG A 505 6.25 -44.11 -26.44
C ARG A 505 7.42 -43.89 -27.38
N PRO A 506 8.54 -43.30 -26.91
CA PRO A 506 9.76 -43.32 -27.73
C PRO A 506 10.14 -44.78 -27.99
N PRO A 507 10.59 -45.12 -29.20
CA PRO A 507 11.07 -46.47 -29.48
C PRO A 507 12.22 -46.78 -28.51
N ARG A 508 12.15 -47.93 -27.85
CA ARG A 508 13.26 -48.46 -27.05
C ARG A 508 14.42 -48.79 -27.97
N ASN A 509 15.22 -47.78 -28.31
CA ASN A 509 16.55 -48.02 -28.85
C ASN A 509 17.55 -47.89 -27.71
N GLN A 510 18.07 -49.04 -27.34
CA GLN A 510 19.24 -49.18 -26.51
C GLN A 510 20.42 -48.46 -27.20
N VAL A 511 20.81 -47.29 -26.72
CA VAL A 511 22.10 -46.69 -27.05
C VAL A 511 23.06 -47.03 -25.92
N ASN A 512 23.94 -47.95 -26.25
CA ASN A 512 25.02 -48.45 -25.42
C ASN A 512 26.11 -47.35 -25.31
N TRP A 513 26.28 -46.77 -24.14
CA TRP A 513 27.34 -45.80 -23.87
C TRP A 513 28.59 -46.51 -23.35
N ALA A 514 29.37 -47.08 -24.27
CA ALA A 514 30.73 -47.49 -23.99
C ALA A 514 31.56 -47.43 -25.26
N THR A 515 32.27 -46.34 -25.48
CA THR A 515 33.63 -46.31 -26.01
C THR A 515 34.21 -44.90 -26.00
N PRO A 516 35.42 -44.66 -25.49
CA PRO A 516 36.08 -43.37 -25.53
C PRO A 516 36.76 -43.17 -26.88
N CYS A 517 36.61 -42.00 -27.49
CA CYS A 517 37.41 -41.64 -28.65
C CYS A 517 38.25 -40.40 -28.39
N SER A 518 39.52 -40.56 -28.62
CA SER A 518 40.62 -39.63 -28.49
C SER A 518 40.58 -38.51 -29.53
N SER A 519 41.03 -37.34 -29.10
CA SER A 519 41.80 -36.30 -29.80
C SER A 519 41.57 -36.04 -31.30
N ARG A 520 41.13 -34.82 -31.62
CA ARG A 520 41.81 -33.94 -32.59
C ARG A 520 41.31 -32.50 -32.46
N SER A 521 42.27 -31.61 -32.33
CA SER A 521 42.21 -30.18 -32.47
C SER A 521 41.87 -29.78 -33.90
N GLU A 522 40.98 -28.83 -34.10
CA GLU A 522 41.08 -27.83 -35.16
C GLU A 522 40.35 -26.53 -34.79
N ASN A 523 41.14 -25.46 -34.86
CA ASN A 523 40.73 -24.06 -34.78
C ASN A 523 39.76 -23.72 -35.93
N THR A 524 38.70 -23.02 -35.62
CA THR A 524 38.19 -22.01 -36.57
C THR A 524 37.45 -20.93 -35.78
N SER A 525 38.02 -19.73 -35.85
CA SER A 525 37.46 -18.44 -35.44
C SER A 525 36.22 -18.09 -36.29
N LEU A 526 35.13 -17.67 -35.70
CA LEU A 526 34.17 -16.78 -36.34
C LEU A 526 33.45 -15.91 -35.29
N THR A 527 33.90 -14.68 -35.27
CA THR A 527 33.21 -13.38 -35.15
C THR A 527 31.95 -13.30 -34.29
N GLU A 528 32.13 -12.51 -33.22
CA GLU A 528 31.11 -11.71 -32.57
C GLU A 528 30.33 -10.85 -33.58
N SER A 529 29.03 -10.91 -33.57
CA SER A 529 28.20 -9.72 -33.76
C SER A 529 26.73 -10.01 -33.43
N SER A 530 26.11 -9.00 -32.75
CA SER A 530 24.70 -8.77 -32.62
C SER A 530 23.88 -9.65 -31.65
N VAL A 531 23.87 -9.27 -30.36
CA VAL A 531 22.64 -9.07 -29.59
C VAL A 531 22.89 -7.95 -28.57
N SER A 532 22.67 -6.73 -28.99
CA SER A 532 22.52 -5.57 -28.10
C SER A 532 21.34 -4.77 -28.63
N SER A 533 20.22 -4.91 -27.99
CA SER A 533 19.09 -3.95 -27.97
C SER A 533 17.89 -4.66 -27.37
N VAL A 534 17.62 -4.43 -26.13
CA VAL A 534 16.37 -4.22 -25.39
C VAL A 534 16.69 -4.33 -23.90
N MET A 535 17.31 -3.31 -23.38
CA MET A 535 17.31 -3.00 -21.94
C MET A 535 17.64 -1.51 -21.75
N THR A 536 16.64 -0.67 -21.99
CA THR A 536 16.67 0.71 -21.49
C THR A 536 15.22 1.18 -21.35
N ALA A 537 14.65 1.03 -20.20
CA ALA A 537 13.56 1.82 -19.62
C ALA A 537 13.14 1.18 -18.30
N MET A 538 13.74 1.57 -17.23
CA MET A 538 13.20 1.69 -15.86
C MET A 538 14.35 1.83 -14.89
N SER A 539 14.86 3.04 -14.76
CA SER A 539 15.62 3.42 -13.56
C SER A 539 14.66 3.98 -12.53
N PRO A 540 14.80 3.56 -11.27
CA PRO A 540 14.01 4.12 -10.19
C PRO A 540 14.62 5.43 -9.74
N MET A 541 13.81 6.45 -9.56
CA MET A 541 14.19 7.60 -8.75
C MET A 541 14.27 7.15 -7.29
N ALA A 542 15.47 7.09 -6.79
CA ALA A 542 15.79 6.99 -5.39
C ALA A 542 15.94 8.41 -4.81
N SER A 543 15.43 8.53 -3.59
CA SER A 543 15.82 9.42 -2.49
C SER A 543 15.82 10.94 -2.70
N ALA A 544 14.91 11.63 -2.08
CA ALA A 544 15.17 12.54 -0.95
C ALA A 544 13.89 12.67 -0.11
#